data_5c41d84796f7200904e477f9f69ba31e
#
_entry.id   5c41d84796f7200904e477f9f69ba31e
#
_cell.length_a   1.000
_cell.length_b   1.000
_cell.length_c   1.000
_cell.angle_alpha   90.00
_cell.angle_beta   90.00
_cell.angle_gamma   90.00
#
_symmetry.space_group_name_H-M   'P 1'
#
loop_
_entity.id
_entity.type
_entity.pdbx_description
1 polymer ?
#
loop_
_entity_poly.entity_id
_entity_poly.type
_entity_poly.pdbx_seq_one_letter_code
_entity_poly.pdbx_strand_id
1 'polypeptide(L)'
;SYTLSDDQKTYTFTLRQGVKFHNGETVTADDVVYSIQRCADDTNGEPLVSAFKAIESVEKVDDQTVAITLKAPDNEFLAYLTTAILPADYDQQDTAPVGTGPFKFVSRTAQDSIVLEKFDEYWGTPAQLDKVTFKIIENADSLVLSLQSGAIDLCAHLNSTQVAQLDQSQFNVLEGTMNLVQAMYLNNAVAPFDDVRVRQALSYAVDKQQIMDMIADGHGAAIGSSMYPAFGKYFVPELTDYYTQNIEKAKELLTEAGYPNGFDMTITVPSNYQPHMD
;
A
#
# COMPACT_ATOMS: atom_id res chain seq x y z
N SER A 1 12.18 1.05 21.77
CA SER A 1 13.01 -0.18 21.69
C SER A 1 12.17 -1.41 21.94
N TYR A 2 12.66 -2.59 21.55
CA TYR A 2 12.02 -3.85 21.90
C TYR A 2 13.08 -4.93 22.18
N THR A 3 12.66 -5.98 22.89
CA THR A 3 13.37 -7.24 23.05
C THR A 3 12.49 -8.40 22.59
N LEU A 4 13.12 -9.49 22.15
CA LEU A 4 12.43 -10.73 21.75
C LEU A 4 12.88 -11.85 22.70
N SER A 5 11.93 -12.66 23.19
CA SER A 5 12.21 -13.81 24.05
C SER A 5 13.00 -14.90 23.30
N ASP A 6 13.68 -15.79 24.04
CA ASP A 6 14.50 -16.87 23.49
C ASP A 6 13.70 -17.84 22.61
N ASP A 7 12.43 -18.05 22.92
CA ASP A 7 11.49 -18.86 22.12
C ASP A 7 10.90 -18.11 20.91
N GLN A 8 11.31 -16.84 20.72
CA GLN A 8 10.91 -15.95 19.62
C GLN A 8 9.41 -15.67 19.53
N LYS A 9 8.68 -15.79 20.63
CA LYS A 9 7.24 -15.57 20.66
C LYS A 9 6.82 -14.26 21.30
N THR A 10 7.57 -13.76 22.31
CA THR A 10 7.17 -12.59 23.06
C THR A 10 8.04 -11.37 22.72
N TYR A 11 7.42 -10.36 22.17
CA TYR A 11 8.00 -9.04 21.95
C TYR A 11 7.67 -8.13 23.13
N THR A 12 8.68 -7.62 23.82
CA THR A 12 8.54 -6.64 24.90
C THR A 12 8.98 -5.27 24.40
N PHE A 13 8.04 -4.33 24.28
CA PHE A 13 8.27 -2.98 23.77
C PHE A 13 8.38 -1.99 24.92
N THR A 14 9.44 -1.19 24.91
CA THR A 14 9.56 0.01 25.77
C THR A 14 9.11 1.22 24.95
N LEU A 15 8.10 1.91 25.41
CA LEU A 15 7.50 3.06 24.75
C LEU A 15 8.42 4.29 24.85
N ARG A 16 8.31 5.19 23.86
CA ARG A 16 8.94 6.51 23.94
C ARG A 16 8.24 7.33 25.02
N GLN A 17 9.04 7.98 25.86
CA GLN A 17 8.51 8.85 26.92
C GLN A 17 8.07 10.21 26.37
N GLY A 18 7.08 10.82 27.01
CA GLY A 18 6.62 12.17 26.74
C GLY A 18 5.89 12.34 25.40
N VAL A 19 5.49 11.25 24.73
CA VAL A 19 4.64 11.31 23.54
C VAL A 19 3.25 11.75 23.97
N LYS A 20 2.72 12.77 23.29
CA LYS A 20 1.38 13.28 23.54
C LYS A 20 0.43 12.97 22.38
N PHE A 21 -0.81 12.72 22.71
CA PHE A 21 -1.92 12.80 21.77
C PHE A 21 -2.27 14.24 21.44
N HIS A 22 -3.01 14.45 20.35
CA HIS A 22 -3.48 15.77 19.90
C HIS A 22 -4.39 16.48 20.93
N ASN A 23 -5.03 15.74 21.83
CA ASN A 23 -5.82 16.26 22.95
C ASN A 23 -4.99 16.64 24.18
N GLY A 24 -3.66 16.46 24.14
CA GLY A 24 -2.72 16.79 25.20
C GLY A 24 -2.44 15.68 26.21
N GLU A 25 -3.16 14.56 26.16
CA GLU A 25 -2.91 13.39 27.00
C GLU A 25 -1.60 12.70 26.62
N THR A 26 -0.93 12.11 27.61
CA THR A 26 0.30 11.35 27.37
C THR A 26 -0.02 9.92 26.99
N VAL A 27 0.66 9.42 25.94
CA VAL A 27 0.55 8.02 25.53
C VAL A 27 1.08 7.09 26.61
N THR A 28 0.29 6.08 26.93
CA THR A 28 0.60 5.05 27.91
C THR A 28 0.55 3.64 27.31
N ALA A 29 0.97 2.65 28.08
CA ALA A 29 0.85 1.25 27.70
C ALA A 29 -0.61 0.81 27.51
N ASP A 30 -1.57 1.39 28.25
CA ASP A 30 -3.00 1.09 28.09
C ASP A 30 -3.51 1.44 26.71
N ASP A 31 -3.07 2.58 26.13
CA ASP A 31 -3.44 3.02 24.78
C ASP A 31 -2.89 2.06 23.71
N VAL A 32 -1.68 1.56 23.90
CA VAL A 32 -1.07 0.58 22.98
C VAL A 32 -1.81 -0.75 23.06
N VAL A 33 -2.08 -1.25 24.25
CA VAL A 33 -2.85 -2.48 24.47
C VAL A 33 -4.23 -2.38 23.82
N TYR A 34 -4.96 -1.29 24.09
CA TYR A 34 -6.26 -1.01 23.46
C TYR A 34 -6.19 -1.03 21.93
N SER A 35 -5.21 -0.30 21.36
CA SER A 35 -5.10 -0.14 19.90
C SER A 35 -4.80 -1.47 19.20
N ILE A 36 -3.90 -2.28 19.77
CA ILE A 36 -3.54 -3.59 19.20
C ILE A 36 -4.74 -4.56 19.35
N GLN A 37 -5.37 -4.62 20.52
CA GLN A 37 -6.54 -5.48 20.75
C GLN A 37 -7.70 -5.11 19.83
N ARG A 38 -7.98 -3.82 19.63
CA ARG A 38 -8.98 -3.32 18.68
C ARG A 38 -8.70 -3.80 17.25
N CYS A 39 -7.44 -3.79 16.83
CA CYS A 39 -7.05 -4.23 15.50
C CYS A 39 -7.05 -5.75 15.34
N ALA A 40 -6.93 -6.49 16.45
CA ALA A 40 -6.95 -7.96 16.50
C ALA A 40 -8.38 -8.54 16.71
N ASP A 41 -9.35 -7.70 17.07
CA ASP A 41 -10.72 -8.12 17.35
C ASP A 41 -11.38 -8.70 16.08
N ASP A 42 -11.78 -9.97 16.16
CA ASP A 42 -12.46 -10.74 15.11
C ASP A 42 -13.90 -11.11 15.48
N THR A 43 -14.45 -10.57 16.57
CA THR A 43 -15.78 -10.89 17.08
C THR A 43 -16.91 -10.54 16.10
N ASN A 44 -16.69 -9.54 15.24
CA ASN A 44 -17.65 -9.06 14.24
C ASN A 44 -17.23 -9.37 12.79
N GLY A 45 -16.30 -10.30 12.59
CA GLY A 45 -15.78 -10.68 11.27
C GLY A 45 -14.26 -10.79 11.24
N GLU A 46 -13.65 -10.39 10.12
CA GLU A 46 -12.19 -10.36 10.00
C GLU A 46 -11.59 -9.20 10.82
N PRO A 47 -10.46 -9.41 11.52
CA PRO A 47 -9.79 -8.35 12.25
C PRO A 47 -9.29 -7.26 11.27
N LEU A 48 -9.15 -6.03 11.76
CA LEU A 48 -8.65 -4.91 10.96
C LEU A 48 -7.24 -5.17 10.43
N VAL A 49 -6.43 -5.91 11.18
CA VAL A 49 -5.10 -6.39 10.75
C VAL A 49 -5.11 -7.91 10.80
N SER A 50 -5.26 -8.56 9.66
CA SER A 50 -5.38 -10.04 9.57
C SER A 50 -4.21 -10.79 10.21
N ALA A 51 -2.98 -10.24 10.14
CA ALA A 51 -1.81 -10.80 10.75
C ALA A 51 -1.90 -10.87 12.30
N PHE A 52 -2.74 -10.04 12.91
CA PHE A 52 -2.93 -10.02 14.37
C PHE A 52 -3.70 -11.25 14.90
N LYS A 53 -4.25 -12.09 14.02
CA LYS A 53 -4.71 -13.45 14.41
C LYS A 53 -3.61 -14.32 15.01
N ALA A 54 -2.34 -14.00 14.71
CA ALA A 54 -1.19 -14.68 15.30
C ALA A 54 -0.95 -14.29 16.76
N ILE A 55 -1.54 -13.22 17.25
CA ILE A 55 -1.40 -12.76 18.63
C ILE A 55 -2.13 -13.73 19.58
N GLU A 56 -1.44 -14.14 20.64
CA GLU A 56 -2.00 -14.90 21.78
C GLU A 56 -2.44 -13.95 22.88
N SER A 57 -1.56 -12.99 23.27
CA SER A 57 -1.89 -11.97 24.26
C SER A 57 -1.20 -10.64 23.98
N VAL A 58 -1.83 -9.55 24.47
CA VAL A 58 -1.24 -8.20 24.53
C VAL A 58 -1.43 -7.70 25.96
N GLU A 59 -0.34 -7.46 26.66
CA GLU A 59 -0.36 -7.15 28.10
C GLU A 59 0.46 -5.92 28.44
N LYS A 60 -0.09 -5.10 29.29
CA LYS A 60 0.65 -4.02 29.97
C LYS A 60 1.56 -4.64 31.01
N VAL A 61 2.86 -4.42 30.91
CA VAL A 61 3.85 -4.80 31.94
C VAL A 61 3.96 -3.70 32.99
N ASP A 62 4.07 -2.46 32.52
CA ASP A 62 4.02 -1.23 33.31
C ASP A 62 3.54 -0.08 32.41
N ASP A 63 3.54 1.17 32.93
CA ASP A 63 3.01 2.34 32.19
C ASP A 63 3.79 2.66 30.89
N GLN A 64 4.99 2.12 30.73
CA GLN A 64 5.87 2.37 29.58
C GLN A 64 6.26 1.10 28.84
N THR A 65 5.73 -0.06 29.24
CA THR A 65 6.16 -1.36 28.71
C THR A 65 4.96 -2.23 28.35
N VAL A 66 4.95 -2.72 27.11
CA VAL A 66 3.91 -3.63 26.58
C VAL A 66 4.57 -4.92 26.11
N ALA A 67 3.99 -6.05 26.47
CA ALA A 67 4.35 -7.36 25.96
C ALA A 67 3.31 -7.86 24.97
N ILE A 68 3.74 -8.31 23.80
CA ILE A 68 2.89 -8.97 22.79
C ILE A 68 3.43 -10.38 22.60
N THR A 69 2.59 -11.37 22.94
CA THR A 69 2.94 -12.79 22.79
C THR A 69 2.21 -13.38 21.59
N LEU A 70 2.94 -14.11 20.75
CA LEU A 70 2.44 -14.78 19.55
C LEU A 70 2.18 -16.26 19.82
N LYS A 71 1.20 -16.85 19.16
CA LYS A 71 0.90 -18.30 19.16
C LYS A 71 2.08 -19.15 18.67
N ALA A 72 2.83 -18.61 17.68
CA ALA A 72 4.04 -19.22 17.11
C ALA A 72 5.04 -18.12 16.72
N PRO A 73 6.35 -18.43 16.60
CA PRO A 73 7.34 -17.48 16.11
C PRO A 73 6.98 -16.96 14.72
N ASP A 74 7.07 -15.63 14.53
CA ASP A 74 6.83 -14.97 13.25
C ASP A 74 7.88 -13.86 13.05
N ASN A 75 8.78 -14.04 12.10
CA ASN A 75 9.84 -13.07 11.79
C ASN A 75 9.35 -11.81 11.06
N GLU A 76 8.13 -11.83 10.54
CA GLU A 76 7.52 -10.71 9.81
C GLU A 76 6.60 -9.87 10.71
N PHE A 77 6.30 -10.35 11.91
CA PHE A 77 5.32 -9.73 12.80
C PHE A 77 5.55 -8.22 13.03
N LEU A 78 6.81 -7.79 13.18
CA LEU A 78 7.13 -6.37 13.37
C LEU A 78 6.68 -5.47 12.20
N ALA A 79 6.64 -6.01 10.98
CA ALA A 79 6.20 -5.25 9.81
C ALA A 79 4.70 -4.92 9.85
N TYR A 80 3.91 -5.68 10.60
CA TYR A 80 2.47 -5.47 10.75
C TYR A 80 2.12 -4.45 11.84
N LEU A 81 3.07 -4.07 12.71
CA LEU A 81 2.87 -3.10 13.78
C LEU A 81 2.91 -1.64 13.28
N THR A 82 2.35 -1.38 12.10
CA THR A 82 2.20 -0.05 11.51
C THR A 82 0.81 0.56 11.77
N THR A 83 0.06 0.00 12.71
CA THR A 83 -1.27 0.46 13.08
C THR A 83 -1.23 1.74 13.93
N ALA A 84 -2.30 2.53 13.87
CA ALA A 84 -2.42 3.74 14.67
C ALA A 84 -2.61 3.40 16.16
N ILE A 85 -1.90 4.14 17.03
CA ILE A 85 -2.13 4.13 18.46
C ILE A 85 -3.15 5.21 18.79
N LEU A 86 -4.24 4.82 19.40
CA LEU A 86 -5.39 5.65 19.76
C LEU A 86 -5.54 5.73 21.28
N PRO A 87 -6.01 6.86 21.83
CA PRO A 87 -6.28 6.93 23.26
C PRO A 87 -7.44 5.98 23.64
N ALA A 88 -7.20 5.17 24.69
CA ALA A 88 -8.12 4.10 25.10
C ALA A 88 -9.48 4.62 25.59
N ASP A 89 -9.48 5.77 26.24
CA ASP A 89 -10.67 6.38 26.85
C ASP A 89 -11.32 7.46 25.98
N TYR A 90 -11.09 7.42 24.63
CA TYR A 90 -11.61 8.41 23.70
C TYR A 90 -12.56 7.79 22.68
N ASP A 91 -13.83 8.20 22.68
CA ASP A 91 -14.92 7.63 21.90
C ASP A 91 -15.33 8.43 20.64
N GLN A 92 -14.68 9.57 20.38
CA GLN A 92 -15.05 10.46 19.25
C GLN A 92 -14.13 10.34 18.03
N GLN A 93 -13.42 9.22 17.86
CA GLN A 93 -12.46 9.03 16.77
C GLN A 93 -13.09 9.17 15.37
N ASP A 94 -14.37 8.87 15.21
CA ASP A 94 -15.07 8.95 13.92
C ASP A 94 -15.37 10.39 13.48
N THR A 95 -15.50 11.32 14.43
CA THR A 95 -15.91 12.70 14.17
C THR A 95 -14.83 13.74 14.48
N ALA A 96 -14.01 13.47 15.47
CA ALA A 96 -12.91 14.32 15.91
C ALA A 96 -11.65 13.47 16.21
N PRO A 97 -11.01 12.88 15.18
CA PRO A 97 -9.92 11.93 15.39
C PRO A 97 -8.73 12.53 16.12
N VAL A 98 -8.23 11.80 17.10
CA VAL A 98 -7.07 12.12 17.92
C VAL A 98 -5.99 11.07 17.69
N GLY A 99 -4.78 11.52 17.40
CA GLY A 99 -3.61 10.68 17.17
C GLY A 99 -2.35 11.33 17.74
N THR A 100 -1.16 10.85 17.35
CA THR A 100 0.16 11.32 17.81
C THR A 100 1.02 11.86 16.68
N GLY A 101 0.44 12.14 15.50
CA GLY A 101 1.14 12.59 14.29
C GLY A 101 1.53 14.07 14.33
N PRO A 102 2.30 14.54 13.30
CA PRO A 102 2.76 15.92 13.21
C PRO A 102 1.65 16.93 12.90
N PHE A 103 0.48 16.46 12.48
CA PHE A 103 -0.69 17.29 12.21
C PHE A 103 -1.89 16.73 12.95
N LYS A 104 -2.71 17.61 13.51
CA LYS A 104 -3.96 17.30 14.20
C LYS A 104 -5.17 17.72 13.39
N PHE A 105 -6.26 17.01 13.56
CA PHE A 105 -7.53 17.25 12.88
C PHE A 105 -8.17 18.56 13.31
N VAL A 106 -8.70 19.32 12.34
CA VAL A 106 -9.46 20.56 12.56
C VAL A 106 -10.92 20.36 12.14
N SER A 107 -11.13 19.93 10.89
CA SER A 107 -12.49 19.77 10.36
C SER A 107 -12.53 18.85 9.14
N ARG A 108 -13.73 18.32 8.87
CA ARG A 108 -14.05 17.59 7.65
C ARG A 108 -15.36 18.11 7.08
N THR A 109 -15.35 18.45 5.79
CA THR A 109 -16.55 18.64 5.00
C THR A 109 -16.70 17.43 4.07
N ALA A 110 -17.80 16.68 4.21
CA ALA A 110 -18.00 15.46 3.43
C ALA A 110 -17.92 15.76 1.92
N GLN A 111 -17.21 14.91 1.18
CA GLN A 111 -16.98 14.99 -0.27
C GLN A 111 -16.32 16.32 -0.75
N ASP A 112 -15.77 17.13 0.15
CA ASP A 112 -15.08 18.38 -0.19
C ASP A 112 -13.65 18.39 0.35
N SER A 113 -13.48 18.36 1.69
CA SER A 113 -12.15 18.56 2.26
C SER A 113 -11.97 18.04 3.67
N ILE A 114 -10.70 17.78 4.01
CA ILE A 114 -10.22 17.53 5.37
C ILE A 114 -9.14 18.57 5.68
N VAL A 115 -9.29 19.24 6.80
CA VAL A 115 -8.36 20.27 7.27
C VAL A 115 -7.60 19.78 8.48
N LEU A 116 -6.29 19.89 8.41
CA LEU A 116 -5.36 19.58 9.48
C LEU A 116 -4.53 20.80 9.83
N GLU A 117 -4.13 20.96 11.10
CA GLU A 117 -3.18 21.96 11.55
C GLU A 117 -1.98 21.31 12.21
N LYS A 118 -0.87 22.01 12.25
CA LYS A 118 0.37 21.59 12.90
C LYS A 118 0.14 21.26 14.36
N PHE A 119 0.79 20.19 14.83
CA PHE A 119 0.86 19.83 16.22
C PHE A 119 2.23 20.20 16.79
N ASP A 120 2.30 21.29 17.56
CA ASP A 120 3.57 21.85 18.07
C ASP A 120 4.26 20.92 19.10
N GLU A 121 3.49 20.08 19.80
CA GLU A 121 4.02 19.11 20.77
C GLU A 121 4.34 17.74 20.12
N TYR A 122 4.50 17.68 18.79
CA TYR A 122 4.87 16.47 18.11
C TYR A 122 6.22 15.94 18.57
N TRP A 123 6.30 14.67 18.89
CA TRP A 123 7.47 14.00 19.44
C TRP A 123 8.65 13.79 18.44
N GLY A 124 8.40 13.95 17.15
CA GLY A 124 9.39 13.81 16.07
C GLY A 124 9.88 15.15 15.54
N THR A 125 10.31 15.17 14.28
CA THR A 125 10.70 16.42 13.61
C THR A 125 9.46 17.28 13.40
N PRO A 126 9.44 18.54 13.88
CA PRO A 126 8.29 19.43 13.72
C PRO A 126 7.91 19.63 12.25
N ALA A 127 6.62 19.68 11.96
CA ALA A 127 6.13 20.04 10.64
C ALA A 127 6.53 21.46 10.28
N GLN A 128 6.86 21.71 9.03
CA GLN A 128 7.20 23.03 8.51
C GLN A 128 5.98 23.81 8.03
N LEU A 129 4.89 23.11 7.68
CA LEU A 129 3.63 23.71 7.29
C LEU A 129 2.74 23.88 8.53
N ASP A 130 2.08 25.04 8.64
CA ASP A 130 1.16 25.31 9.76
C ASP A 130 -0.21 24.64 9.54
N LYS A 131 -0.59 24.43 8.28
CA LYS A 131 -1.89 23.90 7.89
C LYS A 131 -1.79 23.07 6.61
N VAL A 132 -2.53 21.96 6.55
CA VAL A 132 -2.71 21.14 5.35
C VAL A 132 -4.20 20.96 5.10
N THR A 133 -4.64 21.19 3.86
CA THR A 133 -6.02 20.92 3.45
C THR A 133 -6.01 19.87 2.35
N PHE A 134 -6.60 18.71 2.61
CA PHE A 134 -6.84 17.68 1.59
C PHE A 134 -8.16 18.01 0.89
N LYS A 135 -8.11 18.31 -0.39
CA LYS A 135 -9.29 18.49 -1.26
C LYS A 135 -9.67 17.15 -1.88
N ILE A 136 -10.97 16.82 -1.87
CA ILE A 136 -11.50 15.62 -2.52
C ILE A 136 -11.94 16.02 -3.92
N ILE A 137 -11.26 15.54 -4.96
CA ILE A 137 -11.54 15.83 -6.36
C ILE A 137 -11.64 14.49 -7.09
N GLU A 138 -12.87 14.09 -7.45
CA GLU A 138 -13.12 12.77 -8.04
C GLU A 138 -12.85 12.72 -9.54
N ASN A 139 -12.97 13.86 -10.25
CA ASN A 139 -12.79 13.90 -11.70
C ASN A 139 -11.35 14.26 -12.06
N ALA A 140 -10.74 13.45 -12.92
CA ALA A 140 -9.35 13.59 -13.33
C ALA A 140 -9.03 14.92 -14.05
N ASP A 141 -9.93 15.40 -14.92
CA ASP A 141 -9.72 16.66 -15.64
C ASP A 141 -9.84 17.86 -14.68
N SER A 142 -10.79 17.78 -13.74
CA SER A 142 -10.95 18.80 -12.68
C SER A 142 -9.73 18.86 -11.77
N LEU A 143 -9.02 17.75 -11.58
CA LEU A 143 -7.80 17.69 -10.78
C LEU A 143 -6.68 18.52 -11.42
N VAL A 144 -6.41 18.32 -12.72
CA VAL A 144 -5.40 19.09 -13.48
C VAL A 144 -5.75 20.58 -13.50
N LEU A 145 -7.01 20.93 -13.79
CA LEU A 145 -7.47 22.31 -13.77
C LEU A 145 -7.33 22.99 -12.39
N SER A 146 -7.57 22.23 -11.32
CA SER A 146 -7.42 22.73 -9.94
C SER A 146 -5.95 23.03 -9.63
N LEU A 147 -5.03 22.21 -10.11
CA LEU A 147 -3.60 22.46 -9.98
C LEU A 147 -3.16 23.69 -10.81
N GLN A 148 -3.59 23.78 -12.08
CA GLN A 148 -3.25 24.89 -12.97
C GLN A 148 -3.81 26.25 -12.49
N SER A 149 -4.97 26.24 -11.85
CA SER A 149 -5.58 27.46 -11.30
C SER A 149 -5.05 27.85 -9.92
N GLY A 150 -4.20 27.04 -9.29
CA GLY A 150 -3.73 27.25 -7.92
C GLY A 150 -4.79 26.98 -6.85
N ALA A 151 -5.87 26.26 -7.18
CA ALA A 151 -6.86 25.83 -6.19
C ALA A 151 -6.32 24.71 -5.29
N ILE A 152 -5.31 23.98 -5.77
CA ILE A 152 -4.47 23.04 -5.02
C ILE A 152 -2.99 23.29 -5.34
N ASP A 153 -2.11 22.99 -4.40
CA ASP A 153 -0.66 23.21 -4.51
C ASP A 153 0.09 21.93 -4.88
N LEU A 154 -0.48 20.78 -4.56
CA LEU A 154 0.13 19.46 -4.77
C LEU A 154 -0.92 18.45 -5.20
N CYS A 155 -0.58 17.64 -6.17
CA CYS A 155 -1.35 16.50 -6.60
C CYS A 155 -0.45 15.27 -6.67
N ALA A 156 -0.92 14.16 -6.11
CA ALA A 156 -0.27 12.86 -6.22
C ALA A 156 -0.95 12.01 -7.30
N HIS A 157 -0.17 11.11 -7.91
CA HIS A 157 -0.66 10.06 -8.81
C HIS A 157 -1.34 10.58 -10.09
N LEU A 158 -0.69 11.49 -10.79
CA LEU A 158 -1.08 11.85 -12.16
C LEU A 158 -0.59 10.77 -13.15
N ASN A 159 -1.39 10.49 -14.16
CA ASN A 159 -0.97 9.67 -15.29
C ASN A 159 -0.21 10.53 -16.32
N SER A 160 0.41 9.89 -17.33
CA SER A 160 1.21 10.56 -18.36
C SER A 160 0.39 11.59 -19.16
N THR A 161 -0.84 11.29 -19.52
CA THR A 161 -1.74 12.21 -20.24
C THR A 161 -2.05 13.47 -19.42
N GLN A 162 -2.21 13.34 -18.11
CA GLN A 162 -2.43 14.47 -17.20
C GLN A 162 -1.15 15.30 -17.04
N VAL A 163 -0.01 14.63 -16.87
CA VAL A 163 1.31 15.30 -16.78
C VAL A 163 1.62 16.08 -18.06
N ALA A 164 1.29 15.55 -19.24
CA ALA A 164 1.47 16.24 -20.52
C ALA A 164 0.69 17.56 -20.65
N GLN A 165 -0.35 17.77 -19.84
CA GLN A 165 -1.13 19.01 -19.81
C GLN A 165 -0.49 20.09 -18.91
N LEU A 166 0.54 19.74 -18.13
CA LEU A 166 1.20 20.68 -17.22
C LEU A 166 2.40 21.35 -17.89
N ASP A 167 2.50 22.65 -17.74
CA ASP A 167 3.69 23.39 -18.14
C ASP A 167 4.82 23.17 -17.12
N GLN A 168 5.78 22.35 -17.48
CA GLN A 168 6.92 22.00 -16.62
C GLN A 168 7.83 23.19 -16.25
N SER A 169 7.64 24.35 -16.87
CA SER A 169 8.30 25.58 -16.43
C SER A 169 7.64 26.18 -15.17
N GLN A 170 6.37 25.82 -14.89
CA GLN A 170 5.58 26.30 -13.77
C GLN A 170 5.36 25.23 -12.70
N PHE A 171 5.38 23.95 -13.08
CA PHE A 171 5.12 22.81 -12.19
C PHE A 171 6.35 21.93 -12.03
N ASN A 172 6.64 21.54 -10.81
CA ASN A 172 7.67 20.55 -10.51
C ASN A 172 7.05 19.15 -10.56
N VAL A 173 7.32 18.41 -11.63
CA VAL A 173 6.86 17.04 -11.80
C VAL A 173 7.90 16.09 -11.24
N LEU A 174 7.52 15.31 -10.23
CA LEU A 174 8.35 14.28 -9.62
C LEU A 174 7.86 12.92 -10.08
N GLU A 175 8.76 12.13 -10.65
CA GLU A 175 8.51 10.75 -11.03
C GLU A 175 9.19 9.81 -10.04
N GLY A 176 8.52 8.74 -9.66
CA GLY A 176 9.04 7.73 -8.74
C GLY A 176 8.49 6.35 -9.05
N THR A 177 9.28 5.32 -8.75
CA THR A 177 8.86 3.93 -8.90
C THR A 177 7.88 3.58 -7.77
N MET A 178 6.69 3.15 -8.14
CA MET A 178 5.67 2.66 -7.20
C MET A 178 5.90 1.19 -6.87
N ASN A 179 5.51 0.80 -5.65
CA ASN A 179 5.41 -0.61 -5.25
C ASN A 179 4.11 -1.24 -5.81
N LEU A 180 3.90 -1.07 -7.11
CA LEU A 180 2.75 -1.58 -7.85
C LEU A 180 3.25 -2.42 -9.03
N VAL A 181 2.65 -3.59 -9.19
CA VAL A 181 2.91 -4.48 -10.34
C VAL A 181 1.61 -4.66 -11.11
N GLN A 182 1.64 -4.33 -12.40
CA GLN A 182 0.60 -4.72 -13.34
C GLN A 182 0.82 -6.18 -13.73
N ALA A 183 -0.13 -7.03 -13.42
CA ALA A 183 -0.03 -8.47 -13.68
C ALA A 183 -1.39 -9.06 -14.11
N MET A 184 -1.34 -10.03 -15.01
CA MET A 184 -2.48 -10.86 -15.32
C MET A 184 -2.46 -12.11 -14.42
N TYR A 185 -3.49 -12.26 -13.59
CA TYR A 185 -3.64 -13.41 -12.70
C TYR A 185 -4.35 -14.54 -13.44
N LEU A 186 -3.66 -15.67 -13.60
CA LEU A 186 -4.21 -16.86 -14.26
C LEU A 186 -4.75 -17.84 -13.20
N ASN A 187 -5.98 -18.31 -13.40
CA ASN A 187 -6.56 -19.34 -12.54
C ASN A 187 -5.95 -20.71 -12.84
N ASN A 188 -4.93 -21.11 -12.12
CA ASN A 188 -4.20 -22.36 -12.34
C ASN A 188 -4.99 -23.63 -12.00
N ALA A 189 -6.21 -23.51 -11.45
CA ALA A 189 -7.07 -24.66 -11.16
C ALA A 189 -8.04 -25.00 -12.31
N VAL A 190 -8.05 -24.20 -13.39
CA VAL A 190 -9.00 -24.33 -14.49
C VAL A 190 -8.27 -24.39 -15.83
N ALA A 191 -8.66 -25.36 -16.67
CA ALA A 191 -8.18 -25.43 -18.06
C ALA A 191 -8.54 -24.15 -18.84
N PRO A 192 -7.66 -23.67 -19.73
CA PRO A 192 -6.37 -24.26 -20.10
C PRO A 192 -5.20 -23.81 -19.22
N PHE A 193 -5.43 -23.00 -18.17
CA PHE A 193 -4.38 -22.39 -17.37
C PHE A 193 -3.77 -23.32 -16.29
N ASP A 194 -4.32 -24.52 -16.09
CA ASP A 194 -3.74 -25.59 -15.29
C ASP A 194 -2.47 -26.16 -15.94
N ASP A 195 -2.33 -26.07 -17.28
CA ASP A 195 -1.09 -26.45 -17.98
C ASP A 195 -0.05 -25.30 -17.94
N VAL A 196 1.14 -25.61 -17.41
CA VAL A 196 2.24 -24.64 -17.33
C VAL A 196 2.70 -24.13 -18.71
N ARG A 197 2.61 -24.98 -19.76
CA ARG A 197 3.01 -24.62 -21.13
C ARG A 197 2.12 -23.50 -21.68
N VAL A 198 0.81 -23.54 -21.37
CA VAL A 198 -0.13 -22.47 -21.75
C VAL A 198 0.26 -21.16 -21.07
N ARG A 199 0.57 -21.17 -19.76
CA ARG A 199 1.00 -19.96 -19.03
C ARG A 199 2.31 -19.41 -19.56
N GLN A 200 3.27 -20.27 -19.88
CA GLN A 200 4.52 -19.89 -20.51
C GLN A 200 4.32 -19.32 -21.92
N ALA A 201 3.43 -19.90 -22.70
CA ALA A 201 3.07 -19.40 -24.03
C ALA A 201 2.52 -17.98 -23.98
N LEU A 202 1.62 -17.69 -23.03
CA LEU A 202 1.11 -16.33 -22.82
C LEU A 202 2.24 -15.35 -22.44
N SER A 203 3.17 -15.78 -21.60
CA SER A 203 4.33 -14.96 -21.21
C SER A 203 5.25 -14.65 -22.39
N TYR A 204 5.46 -15.59 -23.32
CA TYR A 204 6.22 -15.38 -24.55
C TYR A 204 5.47 -14.58 -25.62
N ALA A 205 4.13 -14.58 -25.58
CA ALA A 205 3.31 -13.86 -26.57
C ALA A 205 3.27 -12.35 -26.30
N VAL A 206 3.44 -11.92 -25.05
CA VAL A 206 3.28 -10.51 -24.64
C VAL A 206 4.54 -9.70 -24.91
N ASP A 207 4.38 -8.56 -25.57
CA ASP A 207 5.38 -7.51 -25.66
C ASP A 207 5.17 -6.51 -24.51
N LYS A 208 5.94 -6.68 -23.45
CA LYS A 208 5.84 -5.83 -22.24
C LYS A 208 6.21 -4.39 -22.51
N GLN A 209 7.21 -4.16 -23.40
CA GLN A 209 7.65 -2.81 -23.75
C GLN A 209 6.55 -2.09 -24.54
N GLN A 210 5.95 -2.75 -25.51
CA GLN A 210 4.86 -2.18 -26.29
C GLN A 210 3.66 -1.80 -25.43
N ILE A 211 3.31 -2.65 -24.45
CA ILE A 211 2.23 -2.33 -23.49
C ILE A 211 2.61 -1.08 -22.70
N MET A 212 3.81 -1.03 -22.14
CA MET A 212 4.28 0.09 -21.35
C MET A 212 4.32 1.40 -22.16
N ASP A 213 4.75 1.34 -23.42
CA ASP A 213 4.74 2.48 -24.33
C ASP A 213 3.32 2.99 -24.62
N MET A 214 2.36 2.07 -24.77
CA MET A 214 0.97 2.42 -25.09
C MET A 214 0.18 3.00 -23.91
N ILE A 215 0.39 2.47 -22.70
CA ILE A 215 -0.45 2.83 -21.52
C ILE A 215 0.23 3.83 -20.58
N ALA A 216 1.54 3.98 -20.66
CA ALA A 216 2.33 4.81 -19.74
C ALA A 216 3.42 5.64 -20.45
N ASP A 217 3.31 5.84 -21.77
CA ASP A 217 4.28 6.60 -22.57
C ASP A 217 5.75 6.16 -22.32
N GLY A 218 5.97 4.87 -22.06
CA GLY A 218 7.28 4.29 -21.76
C GLY A 218 7.73 4.44 -20.30
N HIS A 219 6.93 5.06 -19.44
CA HIS A 219 7.23 5.20 -18.01
C HIS A 219 6.93 3.91 -17.25
N GLY A 220 7.94 3.36 -16.59
CA GLY A 220 7.80 2.10 -15.85
C GLY A 220 9.04 1.22 -15.96
N ALA A 221 8.92 -0.02 -15.48
CA ALA A 221 9.99 -1.01 -15.64
C ALA A 221 9.38 -2.39 -15.91
N ALA A 222 9.85 -3.05 -16.96
CA ALA A 222 9.51 -4.45 -17.21
C ALA A 222 10.06 -5.34 -16.08
N ILE A 223 9.23 -6.27 -15.62
CA ILE A 223 9.62 -7.25 -14.59
C ILE A 223 9.38 -8.67 -15.08
N GLY A 224 10.16 -9.62 -14.54
CA GLY A 224 10.07 -11.03 -14.91
C GLY A 224 9.30 -11.89 -13.91
N SER A 225 9.00 -11.35 -12.73
CA SER A 225 8.26 -12.04 -11.67
C SER A 225 7.49 -11.05 -10.83
N SER A 226 6.69 -11.54 -9.88
CA SER A 226 6.01 -10.70 -8.88
C SER A 226 6.98 -10.01 -7.91
N MET A 227 8.24 -10.44 -7.85
CA MET A 227 9.29 -9.81 -7.05
C MET A 227 10.02 -8.78 -7.90
N TYR A 228 9.75 -7.50 -7.66
CA TYR A 228 10.39 -6.36 -8.35
C TYR A 228 11.57 -5.80 -7.54
N PRO A 229 12.39 -4.88 -8.06
CA PRO A 229 13.65 -4.45 -7.44
C PRO A 229 13.55 -3.99 -5.98
N ALA A 230 12.42 -3.38 -5.56
CA ALA A 230 12.24 -2.92 -4.18
C ALA A 230 12.21 -4.07 -3.13
N PHE A 231 11.97 -5.32 -3.56
CA PHE A 231 12.08 -6.49 -2.69
C PHE A 231 13.54 -6.88 -2.35
N GLY A 232 14.54 -6.16 -2.86
CA GLY A 232 15.95 -6.33 -2.51
C GLY A 232 16.43 -7.76 -2.70
N LYS A 233 16.75 -8.47 -1.61
CA LYS A 233 17.31 -9.82 -1.64
C LYS A 233 16.39 -10.90 -2.25
N TYR A 234 15.10 -10.62 -2.40
CA TYR A 234 14.13 -11.53 -3.01
C TYR A 234 13.95 -11.28 -4.51
N PHE A 235 14.48 -10.17 -5.03
CA PHE A 235 14.48 -9.88 -6.45
C PHE A 235 15.57 -10.67 -7.17
N VAL A 236 15.21 -11.30 -8.28
CA VAL A 236 16.11 -12.08 -9.14
C VAL A 236 16.21 -11.37 -10.49
N PRO A 237 17.27 -10.58 -10.73
CA PRO A 237 17.41 -9.75 -11.94
C PRO A 237 17.33 -10.54 -13.24
N GLU A 238 17.87 -11.77 -13.26
CA GLU A 238 17.93 -12.65 -14.42
C GLU A 238 16.54 -13.05 -14.94
N LEU A 239 15.49 -12.94 -14.11
CA LEU A 239 14.13 -13.24 -14.52
C LEU A 239 13.50 -12.10 -15.35
N THR A 240 14.06 -10.89 -15.32
CA THR A 240 13.47 -9.73 -16.01
C THR A 240 13.27 -10.00 -17.50
N ASP A 241 14.26 -10.58 -18.16
CA ASP A 241 14.24 -10.88 -19.58
C ASP A 241 14.02 -12.37 -19.91
N TYR A 242 13.68 -13.18 -18.90
CA TYR A 242 13.49 -14.63 -19.06
C TYR A 242 12.41 -14.97 -20.11
N TYR A 243 11.30 -14.22 -20.10
CA TYR A 243 10.23 -14.34 -21.08
C TYR A 243 10.25 -13.13 -22.04
N THR A 244 11.34 -12.99 -22.81
CA THR A 244 11.37 -12.06 -23.93
C THR A 244 10.38 -12.52 -25.01
N GLN A 245 9.66 -11.59 -25.63
CA GLN A 245 8.64 -11.92 -26.62
C GLN A 245 9.20 -12.86 -27.70
N ASN A 246 8.51 -13.98 -27.89
CA ASN A 246 8.80 -14.98 -28.90
C ASN A 246 7.52 -15.70 -29.36
N ILE A 247 6.92 -15.19 -30.42
CA ILE A 247 5.62 -15.68 -30.93
C ILE A 247 5.72 -17.12 -31.41
N GLU A 248 6.83 -17.51 -32.04
CA GLU A 248 7.01 -18.90 -32.52
C GLU A 248 7.10 -19.89 -31.35
N LYS A 249 7.84 -19.51 -30.29
CA LYS A 249 7.90 -20.33 -29.06
C LYS A 249 6.53 -20.42 -28.36
N ALA A 250 5.77 -19.33 -28.36
CA ALA A 250 4.41 -19.33 -27.82
C ALA A 250 3.50 -20.32 -28.56
N LYS A 251 3.53 -20.31 -29.90
CA LYS A 251 2.75 -21.24 -30.74
C LYS A 251 3.18 -22.68 -30.56
N GLU A 252 4.49 -22.95 -30.45
CA GLU A 252 5.03 -24.28 -30.16
C GLU A 252 4.45 -24.82 -28.85
N LEU A 253 4.56 -24.05 -27.76
CA LEU A 253 4.06 -24.44 -26.44
C LEU A 253 2.53 -24.66 -26.42
N LEU A 254 1.77 -23.83 -27.11
CA LEU A 254 0.32 -24.04 -27.25
C LEU A 254 0.01 -25.32 -28.03
N THR A 255 0.75 -25.62 -29.09
CA THR A 255 0.58 -26.83 -29.87
C THR A 255 0.88 -28.07 -29.01
N GLU A 256 1.97 -28.06 -28.25
CA GLU A 256 2.33 -29.14 -27.33
C GLU A 256 1.31 -29.33 -26.20
N ALA A 257 0.65 -28.22 -25.77
CA ALA A 257 -0.41 -28.26 -24.77
C ALA A 257 -1.77 -28.69 -25.33
N GLY A 258 -1.88 -28.94 -26.66
CA GLY A 258 -3.13 -29.37 -27.30
C GLY A 258 -4.00 -28.24 -27.88
N TYR A 259 -3.44 -27.02 -27.95
CA TYR A 259 -4.15 -25.83 -28.46
C TYR A 259 -3.48 -25.24 -29.74
N PRO A 260 -3.30 -26.01 -30.82
CA PRO A 260 -2.57 -25.55 -32.02
C PRO A 260 -3.23 -24.36 -32.73
N ASN A 261 -4.53 -24.16 -32.50
CA ASN A 261 -5.32 -23.05 -33.08
C ASN A 261 -5.66 -21.97 -32.04
N GLY A 262 -5.03 -22.01 -30.84
CA GLY A 262 -5.37 -21.13 -29.74
C GLY A 262 -6.65 -21.55 -29.00
N PHE A 263 -7.13 -20.65 -28.15
CA PHE A 263 -8.34 -20.80 -27.36
C PHE A 263 -8.95 -19.43 -27.05
N ASP A 264 -10.23 -19.40 -26.73
CA ASP A 264 -10.91 -18.18 -26.27
C ASP A 264 -10.72 -18.03 -24.76
N MET A 265 -10.46 -16.81 -24.30
CA MET A 265 -10.36 -16.47 -22.89
C MET A 265 -11.07 -15.15 -22.59
N THR A 266 -11.50 -14.99 -21.35
CA THR A 266 -12.04 -13.72 -20.85
C THR A 266 -11.07 -13.11 -19.84
N ILE A 267 -10.73 -11.84 -20.02
CA ILE A 267 -9.96 -11.05 -19.06
C ILE A 267 -10.94 -10.15 -18.31
N THR A 268 -10.97 -10.27 -16.98
CA THR A 268 -11.75 -9.39 -16.12
C THR A 268 -10.85 -8.31 -15.55
N VAL A 269 -11.22 -7.05 -15.74
CA VAL A 269 -10.51 -5.89 -15.19
C VAL A 269 -11.41 -5.11 -14.24
N PRO A 270 -10.89 -4.54 -13.13
CA PRO A 270 -11.68 -3.67 -12.27
C PRO A 270 -11.99 -2.34 -12.96
N SER A 271 -13.26 -1.95 -12.97
CA SER A 271 -13.73 -0.72 -13.62
C SER A 271 -13.53 0.56 -12.77
N ASN A 272 -13.05 0.43 -11.55
CA ASN A 272 -12.88 1.51 -10.60
C ASN A 272 -11.40 1.89 -10.37
N TYR A 273 -10.48 1.36 -11.17
CA TYR A 273 -9.06 1.63 -11.08
C TYR A 273 -8.49 1.96 -12.45
N GLN A 274 -8.28 3.25 -12.72
CA GLN A 274 -7.89 3.77 -14.04
C GLN A 274 -6.69 3.06 -14.67
N PRO A 275 -5.58 2.78 -13.96
CA PRO A 275 -4.43 2.10 -14.56
C PRO A 275 -4.72 0.70 -15.13
N HIS A 276 -5.89 0.12 -14.86
CA HIS A 276 -6.31 -1.17 -15.43
C HIS A 276 -7.29 -1.02 -16.59
N MET A 277 -7.81 0.19 -16.83
CA MET A 277 -8.80 0.44 -17.89
C MET A 277 -8.15 0.96 -19.18
N ASP A 278 -6.97 1.57 -19.09
CA ASP A 278 -6.17 2.08 -20.20
C ASP A 278 -5.39 0.93 -20.86
#